data_e74181244d90942cbe6ef537ac64af80
#
_entry.id   e74181244d90942cbe6ef537ac64af80
#
_cell.length_a   1.000
_cell.length_b   1.000
_cell.length_c   1.000
_cell.angle_alpha   90.00
_cell.angle_beta   90.00
_cell.angle_gamma   90.00
#
_symmetry.space_group_name_H-M   'P 1'
#
loop_
_entity.id
_entity.type
_entity.pdbx_description
1 polymer ?
#
loop_
_entity_poly.entity_id
_entity_poly.type
_entity_poly.pdbx_seq_one_letter_code
_entity_poly.pdbx_strand_id
1 'polypeptide(L)'
;MIEGYDISEFQKTTPDSRALIIRAYNGWREDYEFATHLRNYKGDMLGVYTYITGNVSEIRDFYDLCVRRLGSRRFAPCLDWEQSYNSKWGDLGYLESCIQQCIKLFGRSPMIYASSSVYPWALAAKYDCPQWVACSILPKKANPTVWQYKWSPIDTNRFYIEPSNWDKLCVNVNKPPTVVDRVKAAFRSDTLVDVFYALRVKGESKFLPMVKNASDPKGDDPNSYAGLPNHAHDMLTVKPSRGKLDYQVHTVNGNWLPWVCDGNPADLVNGCAGLNNLSIDGVRLYYHTAPGESLKQAWYRVQTKWRKGWLGVCCDDGKSIKGYVDDYAGFYGEPIDRLQIVIGSYNPYR
;
A
#
# COMPACT_ATOMS: atom_id res chain seq x y z
N MET A 1 -29.50 5.01 8.46
CA MET A 1 -29.02 6.04 7.48
C MET A 1 -29.29 7.41 8.08
N ILE A 2 -28.27 8.24 8.16
CA ILE A 2 -28.33 9.58 8.78
C ILE A 2 -28.00 10.60 7.67
N GLU A 3 -28.77 11.68 7.59
CA GLU A 3 -28.44 12.82 6.75
C GLU A 3 -27.53 13.77 7.52
N GLY A 4 -26.56 14.34 6.83
CA GLY A 4 -25.60 15.27 7.38
C GLY A 4 -25.00 16.15 6.28
N TYR A 5 -24.00 16.92 6.63
CA TYR A 5 -23.42 17.90 5.73
C TYR A 5 -21.90 17.88 5.77
N ASP A 6 -21.27 18.40 4.73
CA ASP A 6 -19.91 18.85 4.80
C ASP A 6 -19.83 20.36 4.52
N ILE A 7 -18.90 21.00 5.23
CA ILE A 7 -18.80 22.47 5.22
C ILE A 7 -17.35 22.95 5.30
N SER A 8 -17.16 24.18 4.87
CA SER A 8 -15.88 24.88 4.87
C SER A 8 -16.09 26.38 5.09
N GLU A 9 -15.08 27.20 4.84
CA GLU A 9 -15.16 28.66 4.89
C GLU A 9 -16.22 29.29 3.97
N PHE A 10 -16.76 28.53 3.03
CA PHE A 10 -17.81 28.99 2.14
C PHE A 10 -19.21 29.03 2.81
N GLN A 11 -19.43 28.25 3.85
CA GLN A 11 -20.63 28.28 4.67
C GLN A 11 -20.40 29.20 5.89
N LYS A 12 -21.21 30.23 6.03
CA LYS A 12 -21.09 31.17 7.15
C LYS A 12 -21.87 30.76 8.40
N THR A 13 -22.72 29.76 8.27
CA THR A 13 -23.47 29.17 9.39
C THR A 13 -23.20 27.70 9.52
N THR A 14 -23.16 27.22 10.76
CA THR A 14 -23.01 25.79 11.05
C THR A 14 -24.40 25.15 11.05
N PRO A 15 -24.69 24.18 10.19
CA PRO A 15 -26.00 23.53 10.19
C PRO A 15 -26.20 22.73 11.49
N ASP A 16 -27.45 22.76 11.99
CA ASP A 16 -27.84 21.86 13.09
C ASP A 16 -28.02 20.46 12.54
N SER A 17 -27.07 19.61 12.83
CA SER A 17 -27.01 18.24 12.30
C SER A 17 -26.31 17.31 13.28
N ARG A 18 -26.72 16.06 13.31
CA ARG A 18 -26.05 15.01 14.05
C ARG A 18 -24.69 14.66 13.45
N ALA A 19 -24.57 14.69 12.11
CA ALA A 19 -23.39 14.31 11.37
C ALA A 19 -22.86 15.49 10.55
N LEU A 20 -21.60 15.85 10.76
CA LEU A 20 -20.97 16.97 10.08
C LEU A 20 -19.49 16.66 9.78
N ILE A 21 -19.06 16.98 8.56
CA ILE A 21 -17.64 16.90 8.17
C ILE A 21 -17.18 18.34 7.90
N ILE A 22 -16.13 18.81 8.61
CA ILE A 22 -15.69 20.20 8.58
C ILE A 22 -14.29 20.29 7.98
N ARG A 23 -14.06 21.18 7.02
CA ARG A 23 -12.72 21.46 6.53
C ARG A 23 -11.89 22.16 7.62
N ALA A 24 -10.76 21.54 7.99
CA ALA A 24 -9.82 22.16 8.92
C ALA A 24 -8.69 22.88 8.19
N TYR A 25 -8.19 22.28 7.11
CA TYR A 25 -7.01 22.74 6.40
C TYR A 25 -7.24 22.66 4.89
N ASN A 26 -6.84 23.71 4.16
CA ASN A 26 -7.07 23.77 2.72
C ASN A 26 -5.80 23.48 1.87
N GLY A 27 -4.81 22.83 2.48
CA GLY A 27 -3.53 22.54 1.87
C GLY A 27 -2.45 23.60 2.11
N TRP A 28 -2.83 24.83 2.50
CA TRP A 28 -1.89 25.93 2.74
C TRP A 28 -2.07 26.60 4.11
N ARG A 29 -3.28 26.62 4.63
CA ARG A 29 -3.63 27.28 5.89
C ARG A 29 -4.83 26.63 6.55
N GLU A 30 -5.04 26.99 7.80
CA GLU A 30 -6.29 26.73 8.52
C GLU A 30 -7.46 27.36 7.75
N ASP A 31 -8.56 26.62 7.61
CA ASP A 31 -9.82 27.12 7.06
C ASP A 31 -10.38 28.25 7.98
N TYR A 32 -10.78 29.36 7.40
CA TYR A 32 -11.18 30.55 8.16
C TYR A 32 -12.36 30.32 9.09
N GLU A 33 -13.29 29.44 8.75
CA GLU A 33 -14.48 29.17 9.56
C GLU A 33 -14.33 27.89 10.42
N PHE A 34 -13.21 27.17 10.34
CA PHE A 34 -13.03 25.90 11.05
C PHE A 34 -13.29 26.04 12.55
N ALA A 35 -12.66 27.01 13.21
CA ALA A 35 -12.81 27.23 14.65
C ALA A 35 -14.25 27.62 15.03
N THR A 36 -14.94 28.37 14.16
CA THR A 36 -16.35 28.78 14.36
C THR A 36 -17.28 27.58 14.22
N HIS A 37 -17.14 26.81 13.13
CA HIS A 37 -17.94 25.62 12.91
C HIS A 37 -17.72 24.57 14.01
N LEU A 38 -16.47 24.34 14.40
CA LEU A 38 -16.14 23.41 15.47
C LEU A 38 -16.78 23.80 16.81
N ARG A 39 -16.80 25.07 17.16
CA ARG A 39 -17.44 25.57 18.38
C ARG A 39 -18.95 25.43 18.36
N ASN A 40 -19.57 25.66 17.20
CA ASN A 40 -21.02 25.66 17.05
C ASN A 40 -21.60 24.26 16.89
N TYR A 41 -20.83 23.31 16.37
CA TYR A 41 -21.30 21.93 16.16
C TYR A 41 -21.52 21.20 17.47
N LYS A 42 -22.71 20.61 17.64
CA LYS A 42 -23.14 19.89 18.86
C LYS A 42 -23.44 18.41 18.63
N GLY A 43 -23.36 17.95 17.37
CA GLY A 43 -23.60 16.53 17.05
C GLY A 43 -22.52 15.59 17.57
N ASP A 44 -22.75 14.31 17.40
CA ASP A 44 -21.89 13.21 17.88
C ASP A 44 -21.10 12.51 16.75
N MET A 45 -21.32 12.88 15.48
CA MET A 45 -20.63 12.28 14.32
C MET A 45 -19.80 13.35 13.60
N LEU A 46 -18.64 13.69 14.18
CA LEU A 46 -17.72 14.67 13.62
C LEU A 46 -16.70 14.03 12.67
N GLY A 47 -16.64 14.50 11.44
CA GLY A 47 -15.53 14.33 10.52
C GLY A 47 -14.72 15.63 10.39
N VAL A 48 -13.42 15.52 10.15
CA VAL A 48 -12.55 16.68 9.90
C VAL A 48 -11.65 16.37 8.72
N TYR A 49 -11.66 17.25 7.71
CA TYR A 49 -10.92 17.00 6.49
C TYR A 49 -9.84 18.04 6.18
N THR A 50 -8.85 17.59 5.44
CA THR A 50 -7.89 18.44 4.74
C THR A 50 -8.03 18.26 3.24
N TYR A 51 -7.98 19.36 2.52
CA TYR A 51 -7.77 19.36 1.08
C TYR A 51 -6.29 19.13 0.81
N ILE A 52 -5.93 18.16 -0.07
CA ILE A 52 -4.53 17.83 -0.35
C ILE A 52 -4.09 18.42 -1.70
N THR A 53 -2.94 19.12 -1.72
CA THR A 53 -2.55 20.01 -2.83
C THR A 53 -1.26 19.60 -3.55
N GLY A 54 -0.58 18.54 -3.07
CA GLY A 54 0.59 17.99 -3.75
C GLY A 54 1.85 17.87 -2.89
N ASN A 55 1.76 18.21 -1.61
CA ASN A 55 2.87 18.08 -0.66
C ASN A 55 2.47 17.20 0.53
N VAL A 56 3.13 16.07 0.72
CA VAL A 56 2.83 15.14 1.84
C VAL A 56 3.02 15.80 3.22
N SER A 57 3.85 16.85 3.34
CA SER A 57 4.04 17.54 4.63
C SER A 57 2.76 18.24 5.14
N GLU A 58 1.82 18.59 4.26
CA GLU A 58 0.53 19.20 4.63
C GLU A 58 -0.31 18.30 5.55
N ILE A 59 -0.08 16.98 5.53
CA ILE A 59 -0.70 16.05 6.46
C ILE A 59 -0.18 16.25 7.90
N ARG A 60 1.08 16.66 8.06
CA ARG A 60 1.63 17.04 9.37
C ARG A 60 0.98 18.33 9.86
N ASP A 61 0.86 19.33 8.99
CA ASP A 61 0.24 20.62 9.32
C ASP A 61 -1.23 20.44 9.73
N PHE A 62 -1.94 19.59 9.00
CA PHE A 62 -3.31 19.20 9.33
C PHE A 62 -3.40 18.51 10.71
N TYR A 63 -2.51 17.55 10.99
CA TYR A 63 -2.45 16.89 12.30
C TYR A 63 -2.20 17.89 13.43
N ASP A 64 -1.19 18.73 13.29
CA ASP A 64 -0.80 19.73 14.30
C ASP A 64 -1.91 20.75 14.54
N LEU A 65 -2.66 21.11 13.48
CA LEU A 65 -3.87 21.92 13.59
C LEU A 65 -4.97 21.19 14.39
N CYS A 66 -5.21 19.92 14.09
CA CYS A 66 -6.18 19.11 14.86
C CYS A 66 -5.82 19.02 16.33
N VAL A 67 -4.52 18.84 16.66
CA VAL A 67 -4.04 18.85 18.06
C VAL A 67 -4.36 20.19 18.75
N ARG A 68 -4.13 21.32 18.08
CA ARG A 68 -4.39 22.65 18.65
C ARG A 68 -5.88 22.98 18.83
N ARG A 69 -6.74 22.49 17.91
CA ARG A 69 -8.15 22.93 17.84
C ARG A 69 -9.16 21.99 18.44
N LEU A 70 -8.90 20.68 18.40
CA LEU A 70 -9.92 19.67 18.76
C LEU A 70 -9.87 19.23 20.22
N GLY A 71 -8.73 19.39 20.89
CA GLY A 71 -8.59 18.98 22.29
C GLY A 71 -8.91 17.50 22.47
N SER A 72 -9.83 17.18 23.40
CA SER A 72 -10.28 15.81 23.64
C SER A 72 -11.41 15.36 22.71
N ARG A 73 -11.88 16.21 21.80
CA ARG A 73 -12.97 15.88 20.86
C ARG A 73 -12.52 14.79 19.90
N ARG A 74 -13.35 13.78 19.76
CA ARG A 74 -13.12 12.69 18.81
C ARG A 74 -13.67 13.08 17.44
N PHE A 75 -12.94 12.66 16.38
CA PHE A 75 -13.31 12.93 15.00
C PHE A 75 -12.75 11.88 14.04
N ALA A 76 -13.42 11.68 12.90
CA ALA A 76 -12.90 10.88 11.80
C ALA A 76 -12.00 11.76 10.91
N PRO A 77 -10.69 11.43 10.73
CA PRO A 77 -9.83 12.17 9.82
C PRO A 77 -10.17 11.84 8.37
N CYS A 78 -10.21 12.87 7.51
CA CYS A 78 -10.57 12.71 6.10
C CYS A 78 -9.55 13.40 5.19
N LEU A 79 -9.30 12.80 4.02
CA LEU A 79 -8.51 13.37 2.92
C LEU A 79 -9.43 13.70 1.75
N ASP A 80 -9.38 14.93 1.30
CA ASP A 80 -10.12 15.41 0.14
C ASP A 80 -9.21 15.34 -1.08
N TRP A 81 -9.52 14.36 -1.98
CA TRP A 81 -8.79 14.08 -3.20
C TRP A 81 -9.53 14.61 -4.41
N GLU A 82 -9.16 15.82 -4.83
CA GLU A 82 -9.74 16.50 -5.98
C GLU A 82 -8.66 17.10 -6.90
N GLN A 83 -9.07 17.45 -8.12
CA GLN A 83 -8.17 18.01 -9.14
C GLN A 83 -7.76 19.45 -8.86
N SER A 84 -8.70 20.29 -8.41
CA SER A 84 -8.46 21.72 -8.23
C SER A 84 -7.31 21.96 -7.25
N TYR A 85 -6.37 22.81 -7.64
CA TYR A 85 -5.20 23.17 -6.82
C TYR A 85 -4.30 22.01 -6.37
N ASN A 86 -4.50 20.80 -6.89
CA ASN A 86 -3.67 19.64 -6.56
C ASN A 86 -2.62 19.41 -7.64
N SER A 87 -1.38 19.84 -7.39
CA SER A 87 -0.26 19.71 -8.32
C SER A 87 0.16 18.26 -8.59
N LYS A 88 -0.33 17.32 -7.77
CA LYS A 88 -0.11 15.87 -7.88
C LYS A 88 -1.38 15.10 -8.24
N TRP A 89 -2.36 15.79 -8.85
CA TRP A 89 -3.57 15.13 -9.31
C TRP A 89 -3.26 13.96 -10.25
N GLY A 90 -3.89 12.81 -10.00
CA GLY A 90 -3.65 11.58 -10.75
C GLY A 90 -2.46 10.74 -10.26
N ASP A 91 -1.57 11.28 -9.43
CA ASP A 91 -0.48 10.54 -8.81
C ASP A 91 -0.97 9.76 -7.58
N LEU A 92 -1.34 8.49 -7.81
CA LEU A 92 -1.78 7.61 -6.72
C LEU A 92 -0.67 7.30 -5.71
N GLY A 93 0.61 7.41 -6.09
CA GLY A 93 1.74 7.25 -5.16
C GLY A 93 1.82 8.41 -4.16
N TYR A 94 1.50 9.63 -4.60
CA TYR A 94 1.35 10.77 -3.70
C TYR A 94 0.17 10.58 -2.73
N LEU A 95 -1.02 10.20 -3.24
CA LEU A 95 -2.18 9.93 -2.39
C LEU A 95 -1.89 8.81 -1.38
N GLU A 96 -1.23 7.75 -1.80
CA GLU A 96 -0.79 6.67 -0.92
C GLU A 96 0.12 7.17 0.20
N SER A 97 1.07 8.04 -0.13
CA SER A 97 1.97 8.67 0.86
C SER A 97 1.20 9.53 1.87
N CYS A 98 0.16 10.25 1.43
CA CYS A 98 -0.74 11.00 2.32
C CYS A 98 -1.52 10.08 3.26
N ILE A 99 -2.06 8.96 2.75
CA ILE A 99 -2.76 7.94 3.56
C ILE A 99 -1.82 7.37 4.62
N GLN A 100 -0.60 6.98 4.23
CA GLN A 100 0.41 6.43 5.15
C GLN A 100 0.80 7.44 6.23
N GLN A 101 0.98 8.70 5.87
CA GLN A 101 1.28 9.76 6.82
C GLN A 101 0.12 10.00 7.79
N CYS A 102 -1.14 9.96 7.32
CA CYS A 102 -2.32 9.97 8.19
C CYS A 102 -2.31 8.81 9.18
N ILE A 103 -2.09 7.58 8.70
CA ILE A 103 -2.03 6.40 9.57
C ILE A 103 -0.93 6.55 10.62
N LYS A 104 0.25 7.03 10.23
CA LYS A 104 1.37 7.26 11.15
C LYS A 104 1.06 8.27 12.24
N LEU A 105 0.36 9.36 11.91
CA LEU A 105 0.08 10.47 12.82
C LEU A 105 -1.16 10.25 13.68
N PHE A 106 -2.25 9.82 13.06
CA PHE A 106 -3.54 9.62 13.72
C PHE A 106 -3.72 8.21 14.28
N GLY A 107 -2.87 7.23 13.89
CA GLY A 107 -3.02 5.82 14.27
C GLY A 107 -4.19 5.12 13.59
N ARG A 108 -4.74 5.69 12.49
CA ARG A 108 -5.93 5.19 11.80
C ARG A 108 -5.95 5.60 10.33
N SER A 109 -6.55 4.74 9.50
CA SER A 109 -6.80 5.03 8.09
C SER A 109 -7.78 6.22 7.96
N PRO A 110 -7.45 7.24 7.15
CA PRO A 110 -8.35 8.34 6.89
C PRO A 110 -9.51 7.90 6.01
N MET A 111 -10.65 8.57 6.12
CA MET A 111 -11.68 8.50 5.10
C MET A 111 -11.19 9.25 3.85
N ILE A 112 -11.46 8.71 2.66
CA ILE A 112 -11.09 9.35 1.39
C ILE A 112 -12.35 9.91 0.74
N TYR A 113 -12.34 11.21 0.45
CA TYR A 113 -13.31 11.87 -0.40
C TYR A 113 -12.79 11.96 -1.83
N ALA A 114 -13.63 11.61 -2.78
CA ALA A 114 -13.45 11.88 -4.21
C ALA A 114 -14.74 11.68 -4.99
N SER A 115 -14.80 12.28 -6.19
CA SER A 115 -15.84 11.95 -7.17
C SER A 115 -15.76 10.46 -7.55
N SER A 116 -16.90 9.82 -7.73
CA SER A 116 -16.99 8.39 -8.06
C SER A 116 -16.28 8.01 -9.35
N SER A 117 -16.14 8.93 -10.31
CA SER A 117 -15.47 8.72 -11.60
C SER A 117 -13.96 8.55 -11.47
N VAL A 118 -13.36 9.15 -10.45
CA VAL A 118 -11.90 9.16 -10.19
C VAL A 118 -11.54 8.59 -8.81
N TYR A 119 -12.49 7.94 -8.15
CA TYR A 119 -12.31 7.41 -6.81
C TYR A 119 -11.21 6.34 -6.78
N PRO A 120 -10.23 6.42 -5.86
CA PRO A 120 -9.08 5.52 -5.80
C PRO A 120 -9.43 4.18 -5.11
N TRP A 121 -10.34 3.40 -5.72
CA TRP A 121 -10.94 2.18 -5.14
C TRP A 121 -9.91 1.18 -4.62
N ALA A 122 -8.82 0.96 -5.38
CA ALA A 122 -7.77 0.00 -5.01
C ALA A 122 -7.00 0.46 -3.77
N LEU A 123 -6.66 1.77 -3.67
CA LEU A 123 -5.99 2.31 -2.50
C LEU A 123 -6.90 2.32 -1.27
N ALA A 124 -8.17 2.70 -1.44
CA ALA A 124 -9.14 2.68 -0.35
C ALA A 124 -9.29 1.26 0.23
N ALA A 125 -9.36 0.24 -0.64
CA ALA A 125 -9.41 -1.16 -0.22
C ALA A 125 -8.10 -1.63 0.43
N LYS A 126 -6.94 -1.24 -0.13
CA LYS A 126 -5.61 -1.60 0.38
C LYS A 126 -5.38 -1.15 1.83
N TYR A 127 -5.87 0.04 2.17
CA TYR A 127 -5.65 0.65 3.49
C TYR A 127 -6.89 0.64 4.38
N ASP A 128 -7.95 -0.10 4.03
CA ASP A 128 -9.23 -0.10 4.74
C ASP A 128 -9.75 1.33 4.99
N CYS A 129 -9.57 2.22 4.01
CA CYS A 129 -10.03 3.59 4.11
C CYS A 129 -11.56 3.64 3.99
N PRO A 130 -12.28 4.22 4.96
CA PRO A 130 -13.69 4.49 4.79
C PRO A 130 -13.94 5.35 3.55
N GLN A 131 -15.01 5.06 2.82
CA GLN A 131 -15.29 5.70 1.54
C GLN A 131 -16.25 6.88 1.72
N TRP A 132 -15.86 8.07 1.27
CA TRP A 132 -16.73 9.22 1.11
C TRP A 132 -16.82 9.56 -0.38
N VAL A 133 -17.91 9.14 -1.02
CA VAL A 133 -18.03 9.14 -2.47
C VAL A 133 -19.00 10.24 -2.91
N ALA A 134 -18.55 11.12 -3.82
CA ALA A 134 -19.37 12.16 -4.39
C ALA A 134 -19.90 11.74 -5.76
N CYS A 135 -21.23 11.67 -5.91
CA CYS A 135 -21.91 11.38 -7.18
C CYS A 135 -23.43 11.51 -7.04
N SER A 136 -24.14 11.74 -8.15
CA SER A 136 -25.60 11.72 -8.18
C SER A 136 -26.20 10.32 -8.06
N ILE A 137 -25.49 9.30 -8.58
CA ILE A 137 -25.91 7.89 -8.55
C ILE A 137 -24.70 7.05 -8.14
N LEU A 138 -24.84 6.27 -7.07
CA LEU A 138 -23.77 5.39 -6.59
C LEU A 138 -23.47 4.28 -7.59
N PRO A 139 -22.19 4.08 -7.96
CA PRO A 139 -21.81 2.95 -8.78
C PRO A 139 -21.94 1.62 -7.98
N LYS A 140 -22.27 0.53 -8.67
CA LYS A 140 -22.47 -0.81 -8.05
C LYS A 140 -21.30 -1.30 -7.19
N LYS A 141 -20.08 -0.87 -7.51
CA LYS A 141 -18.86 -1.24 -6.77
C LYS A 141 -18.63 -0.41 -5.50
N ALA A 142 -19.39 0.67 -5.30
CA ALA A 142 -19.24 1.52 -4.13
C ALA A 142 -19.87 0.86 -2.89
N ASN A 143 -19.15 0.93 -1.78
CA ASN A 143 -19.66 0.60 -0.44
C ASN A 143 -19.34 1.80 0.48
N PRO A 144 -20.03 2.94 0.28
CA PRO A 144 -19.67 4.16 0.95
C PRO A 144 -20.02 4.13 2.43
N THR A 145 -19.11 4.66 3.24
CA THR A 145 -19.41 5.09 4.61
C THR A 145 -20.24 6.38 4.58
N VAL A 146 -19.87 7.27 3.64
CA VAL A 146 -20.55 8.55 3.40
C VAL A 146 -20.75 8.73 1.89
N TRP A 147 -21.93 9.18 1.49
CA TRP A 147 -22.28 9.49 0.11
C TRP A 147 -22.73 10.94 0.00
N GLN A 148 -21.94 11.80 -0.66
CA GLN A 148 -22.35 13.14 -1.06
C GLN A 148 -23.19 13.04 -2.34
N TYR A 149 -24.44 13.37 -2.23
CA TYR A 149 -25.42 13.18 -3.31
C TYR A 149 -26.06 14.49 -3.79
N LYS A 150 -25.74 15.62 -3.11
CA LYS A 150 -26.31 16.94 -3.42
C LYS A 150 -25.29 18.02 -3.07
N TRP A 151 -25.19 19.05 -3.93
CA TRP A 151 -24.18 20.11 -3.85
C TRP A 151 -24.75 21.51 -3.62
N SER A 152 -26.08 21.68 -3.64
CA SER A 152 -26.70 22.99 -3.51
C SER A 152 -27.99 22.88 -2.70
N PRO A 153 -28.32 23.84 -1.80
CA PRO A 153 -27.53 25.04 -1.44
C PRO A 153 -26.33 24.74 -0.51
N ILE A 154 -26.22 23.52 0.00
CA ILE A 154 -25.15 23.03 0.85
C ILE A 154 -24.84 21.58 0.50
N ASP A 155 -23.59 21.19 0.61
CA ASP A 155 -23.15 19.83 0.38
C ASP A 155 -23.82 18.88 1.37
N THR A 156 -24.66 17.99 0.83
CA THR A 156 -25.50 17.10 1.62
C THR A 156 -25.09 15.65 1.45
N ASN A 157 -24.95 14.97 2.58
CA ASN A 157 -24.40 13.63 2.68
C ASN A 157 -25.38 12.66 3.32
N ARG A 158 -25.30 11.39 2.90
CA ARG A 158 -25.90 10.24 3.58
C ARG A 158 -24.81 9.40 4.23
N PHE A 159 -24.93 9.21 5.52
CA PHE A 159 -24.04 8.38 6.32
C PHE A 159 -24.65 6.98 6.45
N TYR A 160 -23.99 5.99 5.86
CA TYR A 160 -24.39 4.57 5.88
C TYR A 160 -23.75 3.82 7.05
N ILE A 161 -23.56 4.51 8.16
CA ILE A 161 -22.90 4.01 9.34
C ILE A 161 -23.67 4.43 10.59
N GLU A 162 -23.79 3.53 11.53
CA GLU A 162 -24.37 3.84 12.84
C GLU A 162 -23.40 4.66 13.70
N PRO A 163 -23.88 5.53 14.61
CA PRO A 163 -23.03 6.37 15.44
C PRO A 163 -21.97 5.59 16.25
N SER A 164 -22.33 4.41 16.79
CA SER A 164 -21.42 3.55 17.51
C SER A 164 -20.29 2.99 16.62
N ASN A 165 -20.54 2.83 15.33
CA ASN A 165 -19.52 2.41 14.35
C ASN A 165 -18.74 3.62 13.83
N TRP A 166 -19.37 4.81 13.73
CA TRP A 166 -18.66 6.05 13.43
C TRP A 166 -17.56 6.32 14.47
N ASP A 167 -17.89 6.10 15.75
CA ASP A 167 -16.93 6.24 16.84
C ASP A 167 -15.67 5.36 16.66
N LYS A 168 -15.79 4.21 15.99
CA LYS A 168 -14.64 3.36 15.63
C LYS A 168 -13.74 3.97 14.55
N LEU A 169 -14.22 4.91 13.78
CA LEU A 169 -13.43 5.67 12.79
C LEU A 169 -12.72 6.87 13.44
N CYS A 170 -13.20 7.31 14.59
CA CYS A 170 -12.70 8.51 15.26
C CYS A 170 -11.38 8.29 15.98
N VAL A 171 -10.60 9.37 16.02
CA VAL A 171 -9.37 9.50 16.78
C VAL A 171 -9.51 10.54 17.87
N ASN A 172 -8.62 10.50 18.87
CA ASN A 172 -8.43 11.56 19.87
C ASN A 172 -6.96 11.96 19.84
N VAL A 173 -6.68 13.15 19.32
CA VAL A 173 -5.29 13.62 19.14
C VAL A 173 -4.57 13.98 20.43
N ASN A 174 -5.29 14.19 21.54
CA ASN A 174 -4.70 14.41 22.87
C ASN A 174 -4.40 13.08 23.60
N LYS A 175 -4.89 11.95 23.07
CA LYS A 175 -4.43 10.63 23.45
C LYS A 175 -3.48 10.15 22.35
N PRO A 176 -2.16 10.26 22.53
CA PRO A 176 -1.26 9.72 21.53
C PRO A 176 -1.62 8.25 21.30
N PRO A 177 -1.55 7.77 20.05
CA PRO A 177 -1.86 6.38 19.73
C PRO A 177 -1.04 5.47 20.64
N THR A 178 -1.71 4.54 21.32
CA THR A 178 -1.04 3.57 22.18
C THR A 178 -0.05 2.73 21.37
N VAL A 179 0.89 2.07 22.03
CA VAL A 179 1.78 1.11 21.35
C VAL A 179 0.97 0.10 20.54
N VAL A 180 -0.21 -0.33 21.06
CA VAL A 180 -1.13 -1.22 20.35
C VAL A 180 -1.73 -0.57 19.11
N ASP A 181 -2.06 0.72 19.15
CA ASP A 181 -2.59 1.44 17.97
C ASP A 181 -1.49 1.69 16.93
N ARG A 182 -0.26 1.99 17.36
CA ARG A 182 0.91 2.11 16.49
C ARG A 182 1.28 0.77 15.84
N VAL A 183 1.21 -0.30 16.62
CA VAL A 183 1.41 -1.68 16.13
C VAL A 183 0.31 -2.04 15.13
N LYS A 184 -0.97 -1.81 15.44
CA LYS A 184 -2.08 -2.03 14.50
C LYS A 184 -1.97 -1.17 13.23
N ALA A 185 -1.52 0.08 13.35
CA ALA A 185 -1.29 0.96 12.21
C ALA A 185 -0.08 0.50 11.37
N ALA A 186 0.99 0.04 12.02
CA ALA A 186 2.14 -0.58 11.35
C ALA A 186 1.75 -1.90 10.64
N PHE A 187 0.85 -2.69 11.25
CA PHE A 187 0.28 -3.89 10.61
C PHE A 187 -0.63 -3.57 9.41
N ARG A 188 -1.17 -2.35 9.31
CA ARG A 188 -2.01 -1.90 8.19
C ARG A 188 -1.23 -1.18 7.11
N SER A 189 -0.10 -0.53 7.44
CA SER A 189 0.83 0.04 6.45
C SER A 189 1.75 -1.04 5.89
N ASP A 190 1.18 -1.93 5.11
CA ASP A 190 1.93 -2.95 4.40
C ASP A 190 2.69 -2.33 3.23
N THR A 191 3.69 -1.53 3.54
CA THR A 191 4.64 -1.13 2.53
C THR A 191 5.39 -2.37 2.10
N LEU A 192 5.17 -2.76 0.85
CA LEU A 192 6.02 -3.74 0.18
C LEU A 192 7.48 -3.34 0.40
N VAL A 193 8.33 -4.31 0.67
CA VAL A 193 9.76 -4.09 0.64
C VAL A 193 10.18 -4.15 -0.81
N ASP A 194 10.78 -3.08 -1.31
CA ASP A 194 11.35 -3.12 -2.65
C ASP A 194 12.40 -4.21 -2.75
N VAL A 195 12.28 -5.06 -3.74
CA VAL A 195 13.24 -6.11 -4.05
C VAL A 195 13.74 -5.92 -5.48
N PHE A 196 15.07 -5.91 -5.61
CA PHE A 196 15.77 -5.78 -6.89
C PHE A 196 16.41 -7.12 -7.22
N TYR A 197 16.18 -7.63 -8.41
CA TYR A 197 16.69 -8.94 -8.81
C TYR A 197 16.96 -9.03 -10.32
N ALA A 198 17.91 -9.85 -10.69
CA ALA A 198 18.25 -10.11 -12.07
C ALA A 198 18.72 -11.54 -12.27
N LEU A 199 18.45 -12.09 -13.44
CA LEU A 199 19.02 -13.34 -13.94
C LEU A 199 20.10 -13.05 -14.98
N ARG A 200 21.08 -13.93 -15.09
CA ARG A 200 22.06 -13.93 -16.17
C ARG A 200 21.73 -15.06 -17.13
N VAL A 201 21.67 -14.75 -18.42
CA VAL A 201 21.53 -15.78 -19.45
C VAL A 201 22.74 -16.69 -19.43
N LYS A 202 22.51 -17.99 -19.50
CA LYS A 202 23.55 -19.01 -19.44
C LYS A 202 24.66 -18.75 -20.45
N GLY A 203 25.88 -18.66 -19.93
CA GLY A 203 27.08 -18.44 -20.74
C GLY A 203 27.39 -16.98 -21.09
N GLU A 204 26.49 -16.06 -20.73
CA GLU A 204 26.75 -14.63 -20.92
C GLU A 204 27.64 -14.07 -19.80
N SER A 205 28.28 -12.93 -20.08
CA SER A 205 29.18 -12.28 -19.11
C SER A 205 28.44 -11.29 -18.20
N LYS A 206 27.23 -10.85 -18.57
CA LYS A 206 26.47 -9.78 -17.90
C LYS A 206 25.08 -10.25 -17.47
N PHE A 207 24.63 -9.73 -16.35
CA PHE A 207 23.21 -9.84 -15.94
C PHE A 207 22.30 -9.06 -16.91
N LEU A 208 21.09 -9.58 -17.05
CA LEU A 208 20.00 -8.80 -17.63
C LEU A 208 19.69 -7.57 -16.77
N PRO A 209 18.95 -6.58 -17.26
CA PRO A 209 18.52 -5.43 -16.46
C PRO A 209 17.86 -5.86 -15.16
N MET A 210 18.15 -5.12 -14.07
CA MET A 210 17.53 -5.34 -12.77
C MET A 210 16.03 -5.05 -12.84
N VAL A 211 15.23 -5.96 -12.32
CA VAL A 211 13.80 -5.77 -12.11
C VAL A 211 13.56 -5.32 -10.68
N LYS A 212 12.65 -4.36 -10.51
CA LYS A 212 12.18 -3.90 -9.20
C LYS A 212 10.76 -4.39 -8.98
N ASN A 213 10.59 -5.33 -8.04
CA ASN A 213 9.32 -5.96 -7.70
C ASN A 213 8.62 -6.64 -8.91
N ALA A 214 7.76 -7.59 -8.67
CA ALA A 214 6.84 -8.06 -9.70
C ALA A 214 5.58 -7.16 -9.69
N SER A 215 5.47 -6.26 -10.66
CA SER A 215 4.38 -5.28 -10.76
C SER A 215 3.13 -5.84 -11.45
N ASP A 216 3.29 -6.88 -12.27
CA ASP A 216 2.18 -7.55 -12.97
C ASP A 216 1.99 -8.99 -12.44
N PRO A 217 0.89 -9.25 -11.67
CA PRO A 217 0.60 -10.59 -11.18
C PRO A 217 0.31 -11.62 -12.27
N LYS A 218 -0.04 -11.22 -13.49
CA LYS A 218 -0.20 -12.14 -14.63
C LYS A 218 1.15 -12.55 -15.19
N GLY A 219 2.14 -11.65 -15.12
CA GLY A 219 3.50 -11.88 -15.63
C GLY A 219 3.61 -11.72 -17.14
N ASP A 220 2.71 -10.94 -17.74
CA ASP A 220 2.73 -10.62 -19.18
C ASP A 220 3.65 -9.44 -19.48
N ASP A 221 3.81 -8.49 -18.52
CA ASP A 221 4.72 -7.34 -18.65
C ASP A 221 6.19 -7.79 -18.49
N PRO A 222 7.05 -7.60 -19.49
CA PRO A 222 8.47 -7.95 -19.42
C PRO A 222 9.26 -7.19 -18.36
N ASN A 223 8.77 -6.05 -17.85
CA ASN A 223 9.39 -5.31 -16.76
C ASN A 223 8.99 -5.87 -15.37
N SER A 224 8.11 -6.84 -15.31
CA SER A 224 7.59 -7.45 -14.08
C SER A 224 8.28 -8.76 -13.70
N TYR A 225 9.24 -9.23 -14.48
CA TYR A 225 10.00 -10.46 -14.20
C TYR A 225 11.46 -10.33 -14.63
N ALA A 226 12.35 -10.99 -13.93
CA ALA A 226 13.72 -11.19 -14.39
C ALA A 226 13.80 -12.42 -15.29
N GLY A 227 14.64 -12.35 -16.30
CA GLY A 227 14.89 -13.43 -17.25
C GLY A 227 14.53 -13.08 -18.68
N LEU A 228 14.93 -13.95 -19.58
CA LEU A 228 14.66 -13.86 -21.01
C LEU A 228 13.88 -15.10 -21.43
N PRO A 229 12.64 -14.94 -21.96
CA PRO A 229 11.83 -16.08 -22.37
C PRO A 229 12.55 -17.04 -23.32
N ASN A 230 12.36 -18.33 -23.11
CA ASN A 230 13.00 -19.42 -23.87
C ASN A 230 14.53 -19.54 -23.73
N HIS A 231 15.13 -18.83 -22.78
CA HIS A 231 16.55 -18.95 -22.45
C HIS A 231 16.75 -19.61 -21.09
N ALA A 232 17.83 -20.37 -20.95
CA ALA A 232 18.27 -20.85 -19.65
C ALA A 232 19.14 -19.80 -18.96
N HIS A 233 19.12 -19.77 -17.65
CA HIS A 233 19.90 -18.85 -16.84
C HIS A 233 20.82 -19.62 -15.91
N ASP A 234 21.98 -19.04 -15.56
CA ASP A 234 23.03 -19.68 -14.77
C ASP A 234 23.41 -18.90 -13.50
N MET A 235 22.98 -17.65 -13.35
CA MET A 235 23.20 -16.88 -12.13
C MET A 235 21.98 -16.03 -11.78
N LEU A 236 21.76 -15.87 -10.46
CA LEU A 236 20.75 -15.03 -9.85
C LEU A 236 21.38 -14.07 -8.86
N THR A 237 20.96 -12.82 -8.86
CA THR A 237 21.24 -11.84 -7.80
C THR A 237 19.93 -11.25 -7.30
N VAL A 238 19.77 -11.12 -5.97
CA VAL A 238 18.57 -10.57 -5.33
C VAL A 238 18.96 -9.69 -4.15
N LYS A 239 18.41 -8.48 -4.08
CA LYS A 239 18.68 -7.53 -2.99
C LYS A 239 17.40 -6.80 -2.54
N PRO A 240 17.02 -6.86 -1.26
CA PRO A 240 15.94 -6.05 -0.73
C PRO A 240 16.42 -4.62 -0.43
N SER A 241 15.49 -3.66 -0.38
CA SER A 241 15.79 -2.28 0.02
C SER A 241 16.02 -2.13 1.52
N ARG A 242 15.52 -3.06 2.32
CA ARG A 242 15.69 -3.14 3.78
C ARG A 242 15.41 -4.58 4.27
N GLY A 243 15.72 -4.87 5.53
CA GLY A 243 15.75 -6.24 6.03
C GLY A 243 16.96 -6.98 5.48
N LYS A 244 16.90 -8.30 5.43
CA LYS A 244 17.91 -9.19 4.82
C LYS A 244 17.20 -10.24 3.98
N LEU A 245 17.82 -10.70 2.92
CA LEU A 245 17.30 -11.77 2.09
C LEU A 245 18.39 -12.81 1.83
N ASP A 246 18.16 -14.02 2.30
CA ASP A 246 18.94 -15.17 1.93
C ASP A 246 18.32 -15.86 0.72
N TYR A 247 19.14 -16.27 -0.24
CA TYR A 247 18.67 -16.99 -1.42
C TYR A 247 19.70 -18.01 -1.90
N GLN A 248 19.21 -19.07 -2.52
CA GLN A 248 20.04 -20.11 -3.14
C GLN A 248 19.36 -20.62 -4.40
N VAL A 249 20.14 -21.27 -5.25
CA VAL A 249 19.65 -21.91 -6.46
C VAL A 249 20.03 -23.38 -6.50
N HIS A 250 19.20 -24.18 -7.16
CA HIS A 250 19.50 -25.54 -7.58
C HIS A 250 19.92 -25.53 -9.04
N THR A 251 20.86 -26.38 -9.42
CA THR A 251 21.34 -26.49 -10.81
C THR A 251 20.88 -27.78 -11.45
N VAL A 252 20.56 -27.74 -12.75
CA VAL A 252 20.20 -28.96 -13.53
C VAL A 252 21.24 -30.03 -13.37
N ASN A 253 20.78 -31.23 -13.00
CA ASN A 253 21.63 -32.39 -12.68
C ASN A 253 22.68 -32.19 -11.57
N GLY A 254 22.47 -31.16 -10.72
CA GLY A 254 23.35 -30.81 -9.61
C GLY A 254 22.63 -30.87 -8.26
N ASN A 255 23.01 -29.95 -7.38
CA ASN A 255 22.49 -29.81 -6.03
C ASN A 255 22.14 -28.38 -5.75
N TRP A 256 21.53 -28.13 -4.57
CA TRP A 256 21.39 -26.78 -4.01
C TRP A 256 22.78 -26.21 -3.72
N LEU A 257 23.06 -25.02 -4.23
CA LEU A 257 24.29 -24.29 -3.98
C LEU A 257 24.23 -23.58 -2.62
N PRO A 258 25.35 -23.10 -2.06
CA PRO A 258 25.35 -22.35 -0.82
C PRO A 258 24.42 -21.14 -0.85
N TRP A 259 23.87 -20.78 0.33
CA TRP A 259 23.08 -19.56 0.51
C TRP A 259 23.94 -18.31 0.27
N VAL A 260 23.33 -17.34 -0.42
CA VAL A 260 23.86 -15.98 -0.63
C VAL A 260 22.97 -15.02 0.13
N CYS A 261 23.57 -14.05 0.81
CA CYS A 261 22.86 -13.01 1.54
C CYS A 261 23.04 -11.66 0.83
N ASP A 262 21.94 -10.95 0.60
CA ASP A 262 21.92 -9.59 0.04
C ASP A 262 22.77 -9.41 -1.23
N GLY A 263 22.25 -9.79 -2.35
CA GLY A 263 22.92 -9.89 -3.63
C GLY A 263 23.70 -8.66 -4.09
N ASN A 264 24.82 -8.93 -4.76
CA ASN A 264 25.66 -7.93 -5.41
C ASN A 264 26.09 -8.45 -6.80
N PRO A 265 25.56 -7.95 -7.91
CA PRO A 265 25.90 -8.44 -9.25
C PRO A 265 27.35 -8.16 -9.67
N ALA A 266 28.09 -7.31 -8.95
CA ALA A 266 29.50 -7.07 -9.18
C ALA A 266 30.41 -8.11 -8.54
N ASP A 267 29.89 -8.87 -7.55
CA ASP A 267 30.60 -9.96 -6.88
C ASP A 267 29.97 -11.30 -7.28
N LEU A 268 30.50 -11.91 -8.33
CA LEU A 268 29.98 -13.18 -8.86
C LEU A 268 30.24 -14.38 -7.93
N VAL A 269 31.10 -14.24 -6.93
CA VAL A 269 31.48 -15.34 -6.02
C VAL A 269 30.59 -15.34 -4.77
N ASN A 270 30.42 -14.18 -4.12
CA ASN A 270 29.71 -14.09 -2.84
C ASN A 270 28.35 -13.36 -2.96
N GLY A 271 28.17 -12.55 -4.00
CA GLY A 271 26.98 -11.74 -4.22
C GLY A 271 26.00 -12.33 -5.23
N CYS A 272 26.22 -13.54 -5.73
CA CYS A 272 25.36 -14.19 -6.71
C CYS A 272 25.22 -15.68 -6.43
N ALA A 273 24.02 -16.21 -6.60
CA ALA A 273 23.77 -17.64 -6.54
C ALA A 273 23.77 -18.23 -7.96
N GLY A 274 24.57 -19.27 -8.18
CA GLY A 274 24.69 -19.93 -9.48
C GLY A 274 26.13 -20.36 -9.78
N LEU A 275 26.29 -21.03 -10.88
CA LEU A 275 27.58 -21.43 -11.40
C LEU A 275 27.65 -21.19 -12.90
N ASN A 276 28.78 -20.66 -13.35
CA ASN A 276 28.97 -20.34 -14.77
C ASN A 276 28.64 -21.53 -15.67
N ASN A 277 27.82 -21.35 -16.67
CA ASN A 277 27.36 -22.36 -17.62
C ASN A 277 26.53 -23.52 -17.05
N LEU A 278 26.10 -23.48 -15.78
CA LEU A 278 25.18 -24.47 -15.23
C LEU A 278 23.77 -23.87 -15.08
N SER A 279 22.82 -24.46 -15.78
CA SER A 279 21.43 -23.95 -15.77
C SER A 279 20.81 -24.09 -14.38
N ILE A 280 20.12 -23.05 -13.93
CA ILE A 280 19.29 -23.05 -12.72
C ILE A 280 17.96 -23.72 -13.04
N ASP A 281 17.48 -24.62 -12.17
CA ASP A 281 16.17 -25.27 -12.25
C ASP A 281 15.36 -25.18 -10.96
N GLY A 282 15.92 -24.54 -9.91
CA GLY A 282 15.24 -24.27 -8.64
C GLY A 282 15.77 -23.02 -7.96
N VAL A 283 14.87 -22.29 -7.28
CA VAL A 283 15.19 -21.08 -6.51
C VAL A 283 14.53 -21.18 -5.14
N ARG A 284 15.23 -20.84 -4.08
CA ARG A 284 14.75 -20.62 -2.72
C ARG A 284 15.11 -19.22 -2.26
N LEU A 285 14.15 -18.56 -1.58
CA LEU A 285 14.35 -17.25 -0.95
C LEU A 285 13.82 -17.29 0.47
N TYR A 286 14.50 -16.62 1.39
CA TYR A 286 14.05 -16.42 2.76
C TYR A 286 14.27 -14.96 3.18
N TYR A 287 13.18 -14.25 3.50
CA TYR A 287 13.26 -12.86 3.90
C TYR A 287 13.23 -12.69 5.41
N HIS A 288 14.22 -12.00 5.95
CA HIS A 288 14.27 -11.60 7.34
C HIS A 288 13.73 -10.18 7.50
N THR A 289 12.55 -10.08 8.06
CA THR A 289 11.88 -8.78 8.30
C THR A 289 12.77 -7.85 9.13
N ALA A 290 12.88 -6.59 8.72
CA ALA A 290 13.67 -5.60 9.46
C ALA A 290 13.13 -5.41 10.88
N PRO A 291 13.99 -5.15 11.87
CA PRO A 291 13.57 -4.92 13.25
C PRO A 291 12.53 -3.78 13.35
N GLY A 292 11.45 -4.03 14.08
CA GLY A 292 10.37 -3.05 14.29
C GLY A 292 9.32 -3.01 13.17
N GLU A 293 9.45 -3.82 12.12
CA GLU A 293 8.43 -3.97 11.08
C GLU A 293 7.51 -5.18 11.34
N SER A 294 6.30 -5.14 10.79
CA SER A 294 5.41 -6.31 10.73
C SER A 294 6.03 -7.41 9.87
N LEU A 295 5.73 -8.67 10.20
CA LEU A 295 6.24 -9.82 9.46
C LEU A 295 5.94 -9.69 7.97
N LYS A 296 6.98 -9.82 7.17
CA LYS A 296 6.93 -9.89 5.71
C LYS A 296 7.66 -11.15 5.24
N GLN A 297 7.26 -11.64 4.11
CA GLN A 297 7.80 -12.86 3.51
C GLN A 297 8.13 -12.61 2.04
N ALA A 298 9.10 -13.34 1.52
CA ALA A 298 9.34 -13.39 0.08
C ALA A 298 8.32 -14.32 -0.58
N TRP A 299 7.58 -13.78 -1.55
CA TRP A 299 6.65 -14.50 -2.42
C TRP A 299 7.25 -14.54 -3.80
N TYR A 300 7.43 -15.72 -4.35
CA TYR A 300 8.13 -15.89 -5.62
C TYR A 300 7.60 -17.06 -6.42
N ARG A 301 7.80 -16.98 -7.72
CA ARG A 301 7.46 -18.05 -8.66
C ARG A 301 8.36 -17.99 -9.88
N VAL A 302 8.46 -19.09 -10.60
CA VAL A 302 9.22 -19.18 -11.85
C VAL A 302 8.35 -19.72 -12.98
N GLN A 303 8.78 -19.47 -14.19
CA GLN A 303 8.40 -20.23 -15.38
C GLN A 303 9.64 -20.95 -15.87
N THR A 304 9.47 -22.23 -16.28
CA THR A 304 10.56 -22.99 -16.90
C THR A 304 10.58 -22.79 -18.40
N LYS A 305 11.70 -23.02 -19.04
CA LYS A 305 11.88 -22.90 -20.49
C LYS A 305 10.92 -23.80 -21.28
N TRP A 306 10.44 -24.90 -20.70
CA TRP A 306 9.64 -25.90 -21.42
C TRP A 306 8.13 -25.82 -21.11
N ARG A 307 7.72 -24.98 -20.15
CA ARG A 307 6.31 -24.80 -19.78
C ARG A 307 5.77 -23.46 -20.26
N LYS A 308 4.50 -23.46 -20.66
CA LYS A 308 3.82 -22.25 -21.18
C LYS A 308 3.26 -21.34 -20.09
N GLY A 309 3.40 -21.67 -18.82
CA GLY A 309 2.81 -20.90 -17.71
C GLY A 309 3.70 -20.86 -16.49
N TRP A 310 3.37 -19.95 -15.59
CA TRP A 310 4.00 -19.83 -14.30
C TRP A 310 3.71 -21.05 -13.43
N LEU A 311 4.73 -21.54 -12.73
CA LEU A 311 4.56 -22.55 -11.68
C LEU A 311 3.90 -21.97 -10.44
N GLY A 312 3.56 -22.81 -9.47
CA GLY A 312 2.96 -22.41 -8.20
C GLY A 312 3.77 -21.35 -7.48
N VAL A 313 3.10 -20.54 -6.68
CA VAL A 313 3.74 -19.52 -5.85
C VAL A 313 4.36 -20.18 -4.62
N CYS A 314 5.59 -19.82 -4.32
CA CYS A 314 6.36 -20.24 -3.17
C CYS A 314 6.52 -19.11 -2.15
N CYS A 315 6.84 -19.46 -0.92
CA CYS A 315 6.98 -18.48 0.16
C CYS A 315 8.06 -18.94 1.15
N ASP A 316 9.13 -18.17 1.32
CA ASP A 316 10.20 -18.39 2.31
C ASP A 316 10.53 -19.87 2.54
N ASP A 317 10.27 -20.37 3.75
CA ASP A 317 10.49 -21.75 4.17
C ASP A 317 9.27 -22.68 3.95
N GLY A 318 8.36 -22.31 3.06
CA GLY A 318 7.10 -23.02 2.82
C GLY A 318 6.00 -22.71 3.83
N LYS A 319 6.27 -21.88 4.84
CA LYS A 319 5.29 -21.46 5.85
C LYS A 319 4.77 -20.07 5.54
N SER A 320 3.68 -19.97 4.81
CA SER A 320 3.01 -18.68 4.62
C SER A 320 2.25 -18.26 5.87
N ILE A 321 1.94 -16.96 5.97
CA ILE A 321 1.10 -16.40 7.06
C ILE A 321 -0.26 -17.11 7.17
N LYS A 322 -0.76 -17.70 6.07
CA LYS A 322 -2.07 -18.38 6.01
C LYS A 322 -2.00 -19.90 5.83
N GLY A 323 -0.82 -20.51 5.89
CA GLY A 323 -0.67 -21.95 5.70
C GLY A 323 0.62 -22.33 5.00
N TYR A 324 0.67 -23.55 4.51
CA TYR A 324 1.84 -24.06 3.79
C TYR A 324 1.69 -23.83 2.29
N VAL A 325 2.81 -23.51 1.66
CA VAL A 325 3.04 -23.47 0.19
C VAL A 325 4.39 -24.14 -0.07
N ASP A 326 4.80 -24.21 -1.32
CA ASP A 326 6.12 -24.76 -1.63
C ASP A 326 7.25 -23.83 -1.11
N ASP A 327 8.35 -24.43 -0.69
CA ASP A 327 9.55 -23.76 -0.19
C ASP A 327 10.59 -23.48 -1.30
N TYR A 328 10.35 -23.96 -2.52
CA TYR A 328 11.17 -23.63 -3.68
C TYR A 328 10.34 -23.49 -4.95
N ALA A 329 10.73 -22.56 -5.80
CA ALA A 329 10.18 -22.37 -7.12
C ALA A 329 11.07 -23.04 -8.18
N GLY A 330 10.49 -23.93 -8.97
CA GLY A 330 11.22 -24.64 -10.02
C GLY A 330 10.69 -26.02 -10.27
N PHE A 331 11.36 -26.71 -11.16
CA PHE A 331 11.14 -28.12 -11.43
C PHE A 331 12.46 -28.76 -11.84
N TYR A 332 12.94 -29.73 -11.07
CA TYR A 332 14.25 -30.34 -11.28
C TYR A 332 14.41 -30.90 -12.70
N GLY A 333 15.50 -30.53 -13.33
CA GLY A 333 15.82 -30.87 -14.71
C GLY A 333 15.30 -29.85 -15.74
N GLU A 334 14.38 -28.94 -15.37
CA GLU A 334 13.83 -27.93 -16.28
C GLU A 334 14.45 -26.55 -16.01
N PRO A 335 15.31 -26.02 -16.91
CA PRO A 335 15.88 -24.69 -16.74
C PRO A 335 14.81 -23.61 -16.58
N ILE A 336 14.98 -22.71 -15.61
CA ILE A 336 14.13 -21.54 -15.46
C ILE A 336 14.41 -20.51 -16.57
N ASP A 337 13.35 -19.87 -17.09
CA ASP A 337 13.47 -18.78 -18.05
C ASP A 337 13.01 -17.42 -17.48
N ARG A 338 12.15 -17.42 -16.48
CA ARG A 338 11.64 -16.21 -15.82
C ARG A 338 11.41 -16.41 -14.33
N LEU A 339 11.62 -15.33 -13.56
CA LEU A 339 11.43 -15.29 -12.11
C LEU A 339 10.67 -14.01 -11.74
N GLN A 340 9.68 -14.14 -10.87
CA GLN A 340 9.01 -13.02 -10.20
C GLN A 340 9.20 -13.10 -8.70
N ILE A 341 9.49 -11.96 -8.06
CA ILE A 341 9.65 -11.83 -6.61
C ILE A 341 8.89 -10.61 -6.10
N VAL A 342 8.20 -10.78 -4.97
CA VAL A 342 7.60 -9.70 -4.16
C VAL A 342 7.87 -9.99 -2.70
N ILE A 343 8.21 -8.97 -1.91
CA ILE A 343 8.34 -9.09 -0.45
C ILE A 343 7.21 -8.32 0.21
N GLY A 344 6.35 -9.03 0.94
CA GLY A 344 5.16 -8.45 1.58
C GLY A 344 4.49 -9.40 2.55
N SER A 345 3.43 -8.94 3.21
CA SER A 345 2.69 -9.71 4.21
C SER A 345 1.56 -10.57 3.63
N TYR A 346 1.35 -10.54 2.32
CA TYR A 346 0.35 -11.37 1.63
C TYR A 346 0.85 -11.83 0.25
N ASN A 347 0.23 -12.91 -0.26
CA ASN A 347 0.51 -13.43 -1.59
C ASN A 347 -0.04 -12.48 -2.68
N PRO A 348 0.81 -11.79 -3.48
CA PRO A 348 0.38 -10.83 -4.48
C PRO A 348 -0.13 -11.48 -5.78
N TYR A 349 0.01 -12.80 -5.93
CA TYR A 349 -0.31 -13.53 -7.17
C TYR A 349 -1.69 -14.21 -7.12
N ARG A 350 -2.51 -13.91 -6.10
CA ARG A 350 -3.87 -14.42 -5.97
C ARG A 350 -4.91 -13.44 -6.44
#